data_f9f2a0a94bbf21da83a666ec3b5b8eaf
#
_entry.id   f9f2a0a94bbf21da83a666ec3b5b8eaf
#
_cell.length_a   1.000
_cell.length_b   1.000
_cell.length_c   1.000
_cell.angle_alpha   90.00
_cell.angle_beta   90.00
_cell.angle_gamma   90.00
#
_symmetry.space_group_name_H-M   'P 1'
#
loop_
_entity.id
_entity.type
_entity.pdbx_description
1 polymer ?
#
loop_
_entity_poly.entity_id
_entity_poly.type
_entity_poly.pdbx_seq_one_letter_code
_entity_poly.pdbx_strand_id
1 'polypeptide(L)'
;MNTIVISGYKSFIGQNFLNNYKNKYRIIHYRKDINNQHQFLKFTKKFSFDHFIHFAALSRNKCDLNKNLCQKTNFRGVKLIVDTFNLLKNKPHFIFISSSHVYGNSKYKLKENSATKPKSLYAKLKLKSENYIKKKYINYSILRLFNVYGKNQPSGYFISDMSDKIKNNQTIKIDKSIRDFINVNTVSRVINFIIMNNFFGVINVGSGRGYSLKSIINQIGVKLKIKPLLIVLDKKTKIVADLKLLKEKGFKFKQNEKNFNI
;
A
#
# COMPACT_ATOMS: atom_id res chain seq x y z
N MET A 1 -18.21 -14.04 -13.55
CA MET A 1 -16.89 -13.98 -12.85
C MET A 1 -16.27 -12.64 -13.16
N ASN A 2 -15.96 -11.82 -12.14
CA ASN A 2 -15.40 -10.48 -12.37
C ASN A 2 -14.04 -10.58 -13.04
N THR A 3 -13.80 -9.71 -14.02
CA THR A 3 -12.50 -9.56 -14.71
C THR A 3 -11.72 -8.42 -14.07
N ILE A 4 -10.51 -8.71 -13.58
CA ILE A 4 -9.63 -7.76 -12.91
C ILE A 4 -8.37 -7.56 -13.73
N VAL A 5 -8.06 -6.31 -14.06
CA VAL A 5 -6.75 -5.94 -14.61
C VAL A 5 -5.83 -5.51 -13.47
N ILE A 6 -4.59 -5.99 -13.49
CA ILE A 6 -3.57 -5.65 -12.49
C ILE A 6 -2.35 -5.05 -13.16
N SER A 7 -1.95 -3.85 -12.74
CA SER A 7 -0.63 -3.28 -13.03
C SER A 7 0.29 -3.44 -11.82
N GLY A 8 1.58 -3.69 -12.04
CA GLY A 8 2.53 -3.95 -10.94
C GLY A 8 2.34 -5.31 -10.28
N TYR A 9 1.91 -6.30 -11.02
CA TYR A 9 1.64 -7.68 -10.56
C TYR A 9 2.86 -8.36 -9.93
N LYS A 10 4.09 -7.95 -10.27
CA LYS A 10 5.35 -8.45 -9.66
C LYS A 10 5.68 -7.79 -8.31
N SER A 11 4.91 -6.79 -7.86
CA SER A 11 5.13 -6.18 -6.54
C SER A 11 4.78 -7.14 -5.40
N PHE A 12 5.36 -6.91 -4.21
CA PHE A 12 5.10 -7.73 -3.03
C PHE A 12 3.60 -7.92 -2.74
N ILE A 13 2.83 -6.82 -2.75
CA ILE A 13 1.38 -6.86 -2.51
C ILE A 13 0.65 -7.51 -3.68
N GLY A 14 1.05 -7.20 -4.93
CA GLY A 14 0.46 -7.76 -6.14
C GLY A 14 0.62 -9.28 -6.21
N GLN A 15 1.81 -9.81 -5.93
CA GLN A 15 2.08 -11.24 -5.87
C GLN A 15 1.24 -11.94 -4.78
N ASN A 16 1.15 -11.33 -3.59
CA ASN A 16 0.35 -11.90 -2.52
C ASN A 16 -1.15 -11.93 -2.89
N PHE A 17 -1.67 -10.87 -3.50
CA PHE A 17 -3.06 -10.86 -3.98
C PHE A 17 -3.29 -11.95 -5.04
N LEU A 18 -2.39 -12.10 -6.00
CA LEU A 18 -2.48 -13.15 -7.02
C LEU A 18 -2.48 -14.54 -6.41
N ASN A 19 -1.56 -14.83 -5.49
CA ASN A 19 -1.47 -16.14 -4.84
C ASN A 19 -2.76 -16.53 -4.11
N ASN A 20 -3.44 -15.55 -3.50
CA ASN A 20 -4.68 -15.79 -2.76
C ASN A 20 -5.94 -15.84 -3.64
N TYR A 21 -5.96 -15.17 -4.80
CA TYR A 21 -7.21 -14.93 -5.53
C TYR A 21 -7.18 -15.23 -7.04
N LYS A 22 -6.07 -15.77 -7.59
CA LYS A 22 -5.97 -16.11 -9.03
C LYS A 22 -7.07 -17.06 -9.53
N ASN A 23 -7.57 -17.94 -8.67
CA ASN A 23 -8.62 -18.90 -9.01
C ASN A 23 -10.05 -18.34 -8.80
N LYS A 24 -10.18 -17.16 -8.14
CA LYS A 24 -11.48 -16.53 -7.85
C LYS A 24 -11.93 -15.57 -8.94
N TYR A 25 -10.98 -14.96 -9.64
CA TYR A 25 -11.20 -13.90 -10.62
C TYR A 25 -10.54 -14.23 -11.95
N ARG A 26 -11.12 -13.73 -13.05
CA ARG A 26 -10.39 -13.66 -14.33
C ARG A 26 -9.38 -12.51 -14.22
N ILE A 27 -8.09 -12.84 -14.11
CA ILE A 27 -7.04 -11.83 -13.91
C ILE A 27 -6.26 -11.60 -15.20
N ILE A 28 -6.15 -10.33 -15.61
CA ILE A 28 -5.36 -9.88 -16.75
C ILE A 28 -4.22 -9.02 -16.24
N HIS A 29 -2.98 -9.36 -16.60
CA HIS A 29 -1.81 -8.58 -16.21
C HIS A 29 -1.52 -7.50 -17.25
N TYR A 30 -1.54 -6.22 -16.84
CA TYR A 30 -1.01 -5.15 -17.66
C TYR A 30 0.53 -5.15 -17.54
N ARG A 31 1.21 -5.58 -18.62
CA ARG A 31 2.66 -5.83 -18.63
C ARG A 31 3.48 -4.72 -19.31
N LYS A 32 2.83 -3.70 -19.86
CA LYS A 32 3.47 -2.59 -20.58
C LYS A 32 3.74 -1.39 -19.66
N ASP A 33 4.53 -0.42 -20.14
CA ASP A 33 4.73 0.84 -19.40
C ASP A 33 3.39 1.58 -19.29
N ILE A 34 2.98 1.85 -18.05
CA ILE A 34 1.73 2.56 -17.78
C ILE A 34 1.76 4.00 -18.29
N ASN A 35 2.94 4.57 -18.58
CA ASN A 35 3.08 5.90 -19.12
C ASN A 35 2.99 5.94 -20.65
N ASN A 36 2.88 4.82 -21.33
CA ASN A 36 2.64 4.78 -22.77
C ASN A 36 1.13 4.83 -23.03
N GLN A 37 0.64 6.05 -23.28
CA GLN A 37 -0.78 6.33 -23.47
C GLN A 37 -1.39 5.52 -24.62
N HIS A 38 -0.71 5.44 -25.75
CA HIS A 38 -1.21 4.70 -26.90
C HIS A 38 -1.39 3.20 -26.59
N GLN A 39 -0.37 2.58 -25.97
CA GLN A 39 -0.45 1.17 -25.60
C GLN A 39 -1.53 0.92 -24.53
N PHE A 40 -1.68 1.84 -23.57
CA PHE A 40 -2.70 1.67 -22.54
C PHE A 40 -4.11 1.83 -23.09
N LEU A 41 -4.34 2.81 -23.95
CA LEU A 41 -5.63 3.00 -24.64
C LEU A 41 -5.97 1.81 -25.55
N LYS A 42 -5.01 1.29 -26.33
CA LYS A 42 -5.19 0.08 -27.14
C LYS A 42 -5.56 -1.13 -26.28
N PHE A 43 -4.91 -1.27 -25.12
CA PHE A 43 -5.23 -2.35 -24.18
C PHE A 43 -6.65 -2.23 -23.62
N THR A 44 -7.08 -1.04 -23.18
CA THR A 44 -8.43 -0.83 -22.61
C THR A 44 -9.54 -0.98 -23.65
N LYS A 45 -9.27 -0.74 -24.94
CA LYS A 45 -10.20 -1.04 -26.04
C LYS A 45 -10.29 -2.53 -26.35
N LYS A 46 -9.19 -3.28 -26.16
CA LYS A 46 -9.12 -4.73 -26.46
C LYS A 46 -9.78 -5.59 -25.37
N PHE A 47 -9.71 -5.18 -24.11
CA PHE A 47 -10.18 -5.96 -22.98
C PHE A 47 -11.25 -5.21 -22.19
N SER A 48 -12.41 -5.84 -22.01
CA SER A 48 -13.42 -5.39 -21.04
C SER A 48 -13.07 -5.95 -19.67
N PHE A 49 -13.13 -5.10 -18.62
CA PHE A 49 -12.83 -5.49 -17.25
C PHE A 49 -13.64 -4.65 -16.25
N ASP A 50 -13.97 -5.27 -15.12
CA ASP A 50 -14.78 -4.66 -14.07
C ASP A 50 -13.94 -3.83 -13.09
N HIS A 51 -12.73 -4.30 -12.80
CA HIS A 51 -11.83 -3.68 -11.83
C HIS A 51 -10.42 -3.50 -12.38
N PHE A 52 -9.77 -2.41 -11.99
CA PHE A 52 -8.36 -2.17 -12.26
C PHE A 52 -7.62 -1.90 -10.96
N ILE A 53 -6.68 -2.78 -10.58
CA ILE A 53 -5.87 -2.61 -9.37
C ILE A 53 -4.48 -2.11 -9.75
N HIS A 54 -4.11 -0.94 -9.24
CA HIS A 54 -2.82 -0.33 -9.52
C HIS A 54 -1.83 -0.54 -8.37
N PHE A 55 -1.07 -1.65 -8.46
CA PHE A 55 0.03 -1.94 -7.53
C PHE A 55 1.36 -1.32 -7.95
N ALA A 56 1.49 -0.88 -9.21
CA ALA A 56 2.74 -0.33 -9.72
C ALA A 56 3.08 0.99 -9.02
N ALA A 57 4.19 1.02 -8.31
CA ALA A 57 4.72 2.21 -7.69
C ALA A 57 6.20 2.02 -7.35
N LEU A 58 6.98 3.08 -7.34
CA LEU A 58 8.28 3.10 -6.68
C LEU A 58 8.08 3.30 -5.18
N SER A 59 8.81 2.52 -4.36
CA SER A 59 8.87 2.70 -2.91
C SER A 59 9.56 4.02 -2.54
N ARG A 60 9.45 4.42 -1.26
CA ARG A 60 10.08 5.65 -0.77
C ARG A 60 11.58 5.68 -1.08
N ASN A 61 12.33 4.62 -0.74
CA ASN A 61 13.77 4.56 -0.98
C ASN A 61 14.12 4.70 -2.48
N LYS A 62 13.37 4.04 -3.36
CA LYS A 62 13.55 4.18 -4.81
C LYS A 62 13.20 5.58 -5.33
N CYS A 63 12.21 6.25 -4.71
CA CYS A 63 11.87 7.64 -5.02
C CYS A 63 12.97 8.63 -4.62
N ASP A 64 13.62 8.37 -3.49
CA ASP A 64 14.73 9.20 -3.01
C ASP A 64 15.95 9.08 -3.92
N LEU A 65 16.20 7.88 -4.51
CA LEU A 65 17.27 7.61 -5.48
C LEU A 65 16.99 8.20 -6.87
N ASN A 66 15.75 8.17 -7.36
CA ASN A 66 15.39 8.68 -8.69
C ASN A 66 14.06 9.43 -8.65
N LYS A 67 14.14 10.75 -8.45
CA LYS A 67 12.98 11.64 -8.33
C LYS A 67 12.16 11.71 -9.62
N ASN A 68 12.79 11.73 -10.78
CA ASN A 68 12.12 11.83 -12.08
C ASN A 68 11.33 10.54 -12.37
N LEU A 69 11.93 9.37 -12.18
CA LEU A 69 11.25 8.10 -12.34
C LEU A 69 10.10 7.94 -11.33
N CYS A 70 10.31 8.42 -10.09
CA CYS A 70 9.26 8.43 -9.08
C CYS A 70 8.05 9.26 -9.53
N GLN A 71 8.28 10.48 -10.05
CA GLN A 71 7.21 11.33 -10.55
C GLN A 71 6.49 10.71 -11.76
N LYS A 72 7.26 10.11 -12.68
CA LYS A 72 6.72 9.40 -13.84
C LYS A 72 5.82 8.25 -13.40
N THR A 73 6.30 7.37 -12.52
CA THR A 73 5.59 6.15 -12.11
C THR A 73 4.45 6.45 -11.13
N ASN A 74 4.72 7.23 -10.06
CA ASN A 74 3.77 7.35 -8.95
C ASN A 74 2.69 8.43 -9.18
N PHE A 75 2.85 9.31 -10.18
CA PHE A 75 1.84 10.32 -10.49
C PHE A 75 1.41 10.34 -11.96
N ARG A 76 2.37 10.49 -12.94
CA ARG A 76 1.98 10.59 -14.35
C ARG A 76 1.25 9.34 -14.82
N GLY A 77 1.71 8.15 -14.42
CA GLY A 77 1.02 6.89 -14.73
C GLY A 77 -0.40 6.85 -14.18
N VAL A 78 -0.61 7.30 -12.94
CA VAL A 78 -1.96 7.37 -12.34
C VAL A 78 -2.85 8.36 -13.09
N LYS A 79 -2.31 9.53 -13.43
CA LYS A 79 -3.02 10.53 -14.24
C LYS A 79 -3.48 9.93 -15.57
N LEU A 80 -2.59 9.24 -16.27
CA LEU A 80 -2.88 8.60 -17.55
C LEU A 80 -3.98 7.52 -17.43
N ILE A 81 -3.92 6.70 -16.38
CA ILE A 81 -4.97 5.70 -16.12
C ILE A 81 -6.33 6.38 -16.00
N VAL A 82 -6.43 7.40 -15.13
CA VAL A 82 -7.68 8.14 -14.88
C VAL A 82 -8.21 8.81 -16.14
N ASP A 83 -7.34 9.51 -16.88
CA ASP A 83 -7.72 10.19 -18.12
C ASP A 83 -8.23 9.18 -19.15
N THR A 84 -7.56 8.02 -19.28
CA THR A 84 -7.99 6.96 -20.19
C THR A 84 -9.36 6.37 -19.77
N PHE A 85 -9.56 6.11 -18.48
CA PHE A 85 -10.84 5.55 -18.00
C PHE A 85 -12.02 6.50 -18.20
N ASN A 86 -11.78 7.81 -18.18
CA ASN A 86 -12.82 8.78 -18.51
C ASN A 86 -13.29 8.73 -19.99
N LEU A 87 -12.45 8.20 -20.87
CA LEU A 87 -12.80 8.00 -22.29
C LEU A 87 -13.59 6.71 -22.53
N LEU A 88 -13.67 5.81 -21.56
CA LEU A 88 -14.38 4.54 -21.69
C LEU A 88 -15.87 4.71 -21.43
N LYS A 89 -16.71 4.04 -22.22
CA LYS A 89 -18.16 3.97 -22.01
C LYS A 89 -18.45 3.30 -20.67
N ASN A 90 -17.86 2.14 -20.42
CA ASN A 90 -17.97 1.42 -19.15
C ASN A 90 -16.74 1.75 -18.29
N LYS A 91 -16.95 2.52 -17.24
CA LYS A 91 -15.87 2.97 -16.34
C LYS A 91 -15.56 1.92 -15.28
N PRO A 92 -14.38 1.26 -15.33
CA PRO A 92 -14.04 0.22 -14.36
C PRO A 92 -13.88 0.78 -12.94
N HIS A 93 -14.05 -0.06 -11.92
CA HIS A 93 -13.71 0.30 -10.55
C HIS A 93 -12.18 0.40 -10.41
N PHE A 94 -11.67 1.61 -10.14
CA PHE A 94 -10.25 1.87 -9.99
C PHE A 94 -9.79 1.74 -8.53
N ILE A 95 -9.01 0.71 -8.22
CA ILE A 95 -8.46 0.46 -6.89
C ILE A 95 -7.01 0.94 -6.86
N PHE A 96 -6.78 2.07 -6.20
CA PHE A 96 -5.48 2.71 -6.09
C PHE A 96 -4.79 2.42 -4.76
N ILE A 97 -3.58 1.88 -4.81
CA ILE A 97 -2.77 1.61 -3.62
C ILE A 97 -2.01 2.87 -3.23
N SER A 98 -2.54 3.55 -2.21
CA SER A 98 -1.93 4.72 -1.57
C SER A 98 -1.16 4.33 -0.31
N SER A 99 -0.83 5.27 0.56
CA SER A 99 0.01 5.05 1.73
C SER A 99 -0.40 5.94 2.91
N SER A 100 -0.26 5.44 4.13
CA SER A 100 -0.41 6.22 5.37
C SER A 100 0.60 7.36 5.51
N HIS A 101 1.68 7.35 4.72
CA HIS A 101 2.66 8.44 4.69
C HIS A 101 2.07 9.79 4.22
N VAL A 102 0.87 9.79 3.62
CA VAL A 102 0.16 11.03 3.25
C VAL A 102 -0.27 11.84 4.48
N TYR A 103 -0.50 11.20 5.62
CA TYR A 103 -0.95 11.88 6.84
C TYR A 103 0.17 12.64 7.57
N GLY A 104 1.37 12.07 7.66
CA GLY A 104 2.41 12.56 8.57
C GLY A 104 2.20 12.07 10.01
N ASN A 105 2.77 12.80 10.99
CA ASN A 105 2.71 12.46 12.42
C ASN A 105 1.39 12.90 13.07
N SER A 106 0.86 12.10 14.00
CA SER A 106 -0.35 12.41 14.75
C SER A 106 -0.27 11.90 16.19
N LYS A 107 -0.90 12.60 17.13
CA LYS A 107 -1.09 12.12 18.52
C LYS A 107 -2.19 11.06 18.60
N TYR A 108 -3.19 11.13 17.72
CA TYR A 108 -4.37 10.27 17.68
C TYR A 108 -4.29 9.21 16.58
N LYS A 109 -5.20 8.25 16.58
CA LYS A 109 -5.40 7.38 15.44
C LYS A 109 -5.90 8.20 14.25
N LEU A 110 -5.43 7.83 13.05
CA LEU A 110 -5.68 8.55 11.81
C LEU A 110 -6.95 8.02 11.15
N LYS A 111 -7.94 8.87 11.00
CA LYS A 111 -9.16 8.63 10.22
C LYS A 111 -8.92 9.01 8.75
N GLU A 112 -9.78 8.55 7.86
CA GLU A 112 -9.68 8.84 6.42
C GLU A 112 -9.78 10.35 6.12
N ASN A 113 -10.52 11.10 6.93
CA ASN A 113 -10.66 12.56 6.86
C ASN A 113 -9.61 13.33 7.66
N SER A 114 -8.68 12.65 8.34
CA SER A 114 -7.57 13.34 9.06
C SER A 114 -6.73 14.17 8.10
N ALA A 115 -6.25 15.31 8.59
CA ALA A 115 -5.38 16.22 7.82
C ALA A 115 -4.16 15.49 7.23
N THR A 116 -3.86 15.77 5.97
CA THR A 116 -2.72 15.21 5.26
C THR A 116 -1.54 16.17 5.28
N LYS A 117 -0.35 15.70 5.73
CA LYS A 117 0.89 16.47 5.86
C LYS A 117 2.09 15.65 5.35
N PRO A 118 2.14 15.34 4.03
CA PRO A 118 3.17 14.47 3.46
C PRO A 118 4.55 15.12 3.53
N LYS A 119 5.56 14.40 4.04
CA LYS A 119 6.93 14.92 4.20
C LYS A 119 7.88 14.51 3.08
N SER A 120 7.78 13.28 2.55
CA SER A 120 8.65 12.78 1.49
C SER A 120 8.07 13.02 0.11
N LEU A 121 8.92 13.02 -0.93
CA LEU A 121 8.47 13.07 -2.33
C LEU A 121 7.46 11.96 -2.64
N TYR A 122 7.75 10.73 -2.21
CA TYR A 122 6.85 9.60 -2.33
C TYR A 122 5.44 9.92 -1.78
N ALA A 123 5.37 10.41 -0.55
CA ALA A 123 4.10 10.74 0.10
C ALA A 123 3.36 11.89 -0.60
N LYS A 124 4.09 12.93 -1.03
CA LYS A 124 3.54 14.07 -1.80
C LYS A 124 2.93 13.59 -3.13
N LEU A 125 3.61 12.68 -3.84
CA LEU A 125 3.12 12.13 -5.11
C LEU A 125 1.92 11.21 -4.90
N LYS A 126 1.90 10.39 -3.83
CA LYS A 126 0.72 9.58 -3.48
C LYS A 126 -0.49 10.48 -3.19
N LEU A 127 -0.33 11.53 -2.39
CA LEU A 127 -1.41 12.48 -2.12
C LEU A 127 -1.86 13.23 -3.38
N LYS A 128 -0.92 13.66 -4.23
CA LYS A 128 -1.23 14.29 -5.52
C LYS A 128 -2.08 13.37 -6.41
N SER A 129 -1.76 12.07 -6.43
CA SER A 129 -2.52 11.06 -7.16
C SER A 129 -3.92 10.87 -6.56
N GLU A 130 -4.05 10.77 -5.22
CA GLU A 130 -5.36 10.71 -4.56
C GLU A 130 -6.25 11.89 -4.93
N ASN A 131 -5.69 13.12 -4.88
CA ASN A 131 -6.44 14.34 -5.20
C ASN A 131 -6.86 14.37 -6.68
N TYR A 132 -5.99 13.89 -7.58
CA TYR A 132 -6.33 13.79 -9.00
C TYR A 132 -7.46 12.79 -9.23
N ILE A 133 -7.38 11.60 -8.64
CA ILE A 133 -8.43 10.57 -8.74
C ILE A 133 -9.77 11.14 -8.22
N LYS A 134 -9.78 11.67 -7.00
CA LYS A 134 -10.99 12.24 -6.38
C LYS A 134 -11.64 13.35 -7.20
N LYS A 135 -10.84 14.19 -7.88
CA LYS A 135 -11.34 15.29 -8.70
C LYS A 135 -11.87 14.81 -10.06
N LYS A 136 -11.31 13.76 -10.62
CA LYS A 136 -11.50 13.40 -12.05
C LYS A 136 -12.19 12.07 -12.28
N TYR A 137 -12.39 11.24 -11.26
CA TYR A 137 -12.95 9.90 -11.42
C TYR A 137 -13.89 9.55 -10.26
N ILE A 138 -15.02 8.91 -10.54
CA ILE A 138 -16.05 8.61 -9.52
C ILE A 138 -15.97 7.18 -8.99
N ASN A 139 -15.64 6.20 -9.84
CA ASN A 139 -15.63 4.78 -9.49
C ASN A 139 -14.27 4.37 -8.91
N TYR A 140 -13.89 4.88 -7.73
CA TYR A 140 -12.57 4.62 -7.18
C TYR A 140 -12.59 4.13 -5.74
N SER A 141 -11.58 3.33 -5.38
CA SER A 141 -11.16 3.07 -4.01
C SER A 141 -9.71 3.43 -3.83
N ILE A 142 -9.41 4.28 -2.86
CA ILE A 142 -8.06 4.68 -2.49
C ILE A 142 -7.70 4.00 -1.18
N LEU A 143 -6.78 3.05 -1.20
CA LEU A 143 -6.35 2.30 -0.04
C LEU A 143 -5.08 2.90 0.55
N ARG A 144 -5.19 3.59 1.69
CA ARG A 144 -4.05 4.11 2.44
C ARG A 144 -3.45 3.00 3.29
N LEU A 145 -2.48 2.30 2.73
CA LEU A 145 -1.81 1.19 3.43
C LEU A 145 -0.87 1.73 4.51
N PHE A 146 -0.97 1.14 5.70
CA PHE A 146 0.01 1.32 6.76
C PHE A 146 1.22 0.41 6.50
N ASN A 147 2.13 0.17 7.47
CA ASN A 147 3.33 -0.58 7.14
C ASN A 147 3.01 -2.05 6.87
N VAL A 148 3.09 -2.46 5.61
CA VAL A 148 2.80 -3.82 5.19
C VAL A 148 4.01 -4.70 5.47
N TYR A 149 3.78 -5.90 6.02
CA TYR A 149 4.80 -6.92 6.22
C TYR A 149 4.29 -8.32 5.87
N GLY A 150 5.17 -9.29 5.75
CA GLY A 150 4.81 -10.70 5.53
C GLY A 150 5.91 -11.52 4.88
N LYS A 151 5.63 -12.80 4.66
CA LYS A 151 6.56 -13.74 4.04
C LYS A 151 6.96 -13.26 2.63
N ASN A 152 8.21 -13.45 2.26
CA ASN A 152 8.79 -13.03 0.97
C ASN A 152 8.77 -11.50 0.76
N GLN A 153 8.78 -10.71 1.83
CA GLN A 153 8.95 -9.27 1.72
C GLN A 153 10.35 -8.95 1.15
N PRO A 154 10.46 -8.20 0.05
CA PRO A 154 11.75 -7.88 -0.54
C PRO A 154 12.53 -6.88 0.34
N SER A 155 13.84 -6.74 0.08
CA SER A 155 14.66 -5.67 0.66
C SER A 155 14.08 -4.27 0.36
N GLY A 156 14.41 -3.29 1.21
CA GLY A 156 13.87 -1.93 1.13
C GLY A 156 12.56 -1.74 1.90
N TYR A 157 12.07 -2.75 2.59
CA TYR A 157 10.99 -2.66 3.57
C TYR A 157 11.52 -2.80 4.99
N PHE A 158 10.85 -2.16 5.96
CA PHE A 158 11.35 -2.07 7.31
C PHE A 158 11.69 -3.43 7.94
N ILE A 159 10.81 -4.43 7.84
CA ILE A 159 11.03 -5.74 8.49
C ILE A 159 12.18 -6.51 7.85
N SER A 160 12.25 -6.57 6.51
CA SER A 160 13.36 -7.23 5.80
C SER A 160 14.69 -6.55 6.09
N ASP A 161 14.74 -5.20 5.99
CA ASP A 161 15.95 -4.44 6.24
C ASP A 161 16.47 -4.60 7.68
N MET A 162 15.56 -4.63 8.67
CA MET A 162 15.94 -4.87 10.07
C MET A 162 16.42 -6.31 10.29
N SER A 163 15.76 -7.28 9.66
CA SER A 163 16.20 -8.69 9.72
C SER A 163 17.60 -8.88 9.16
N ASP A 164 17.89 -8.24 8.02
CA ASP A 164 19.21 -8.33 7.39
C ASP A 164 20.30 -7.65 8.24
N LYS A 165 19.99 -6.49 8.83
CA LYS A 165 20.92 -5.80 9.75
C LYS A 165 21.23 -6.64 10.99
N ILE A 166 20.22 -7.30 11.58
CA ILE A 166 20.39 -8.17 12.75
C ILE A 166 21.28 -9.36 12.40
N LYS A 167 21.01 -10.05 11.27
CA LYS A 167 21.81 -11.19 10.80
C LYS A 167 23.27 -10.82 10.57
N ASN A 168 23.54 -9.60 10.12
CA ASN A 168 24.88 -9.11 9.84
C ASN A 168 25.51 -8.36 11.05
N ASN A 169 24.96 -8.49 12.26
CA ASN A 169 25.43 -7.84 13.49
C ASN A 169 25.64 -6.31 13.34
N GLN A 170 24.81 -5.65 12.51
CA GLN A 170 24.90 -4.21 12.28
C GLN A 170 24.16 -3.43 13.35
N THR A 171 24.73 -2.31 13.80
CA THR A 171 24.05 -1.38 14.71
C THR A 171 22.85 -0.73 14.02
N ILE A 172 21.67 -0.82 14.65
CA ILE A 172 20.42 -0.29 14.13
C ILE A 172 20.10 1.00 14.87
N LYS A 173 20.11 2.13 14.15
CA LYS A 173 19.66 3.44 14.69
C LYS A 173 18.16 3.58 14.44
N ILE A 174 17.39 3.75 15.52
CA ILE A 174 15.93 3.97 15.48
C ILE A 174 15.54 5.17 16.33
N ASP A 175 14.32 5.63 16.16
CA ASP A 175 13.69 6.62 17.03
C ASP A 175 12.56 5.98 17.88
N LYS A 176 12.00 6.75 18.83
CA LYS A 176 10.87 6.32 19.68
C LYS A 176 9.52 6.32 18.95
N SER A 177 9.52 6.06 17.63
CA SER A 177 8.33 6.09 16.82
C SER A 177 7.42 4.90 17.04
N ILE A 178 6.11 5.15 16.93
CA ILE A 178 5.04 4.15 16.97
C ILE A 178 4.46 4.01 15.56
N ARG A 179 4.39 2.78 15.06
CA ARG A 179 3.87 2.45 13.72
C ARG A 179 2.84 1.35 13.79
N ASP A 180 1.88 1.42 12.87
CA ASP A 180 0.92 0.36 12.61
C ASP A 180 1.49 -0.57 11.53
N PHE A 181 1.50 -1.87 11.82
CA PHE A 181 1.96 -2.92 10.90
C PHE A 181 0.80 -3.85 10.56
N ILE A 182 0.61 -4.12 9.27
CA ILE A 182 -0.43 -5.03 8.77
C ILE A 182 0.17 -6.13 7.91
N ASN A 183 -0.30 -7.36 8.11
CA ASN A 183 0.13 -8.50 7.31
C ASN A 183 -0.38 -8.38 5.86
N VAL A 184 0.45 -8.73 4.88
CA VAL A 184 0.13 -8.65 3.45
C VAL A 184 -1.07 -9.52 3.06
N ASN A 185 -1.29 -10.64 3.74
CA ASN A 185 -2.49 -11.47 3.52
C ASN A 185 -3.76 -10.75 3.95
N THR A 186 -3.72 -9.98 5.05
CA THR A 186 -4.85 -9.15 5.48
C THR A 186 -5.11 -8.02 4.47
N VAL A 187 -4.06 -7.40 3.91
CA VAL A 187 -4.21 -6.42 2.82
C VAL A 187 -4.92 -7.03 1.62
N SER A 188 -4.52 -8.24 1.20
CA SER A 188 -5.18 -8.96 0.10
C SER A 188 -6.64 -9.28 0.40
N ARG A 189 -6.99 -9.63 1.65
CA ARG A 189 -8.38 -9.82 2.07
C ARG A 189 -9.20 -8.53 2.03
N VAL A 190 -8.62 -7.40 2.44
CA VAL A 190 -9.27 -6.08 2.33
C VAL A 190 -9.53 -5.73 0.87
N ILE A 191 -8.55 -5.93 -0.02
CA ILE A 191 -8.75 -5.69 -1.46
C ILE A 191 -9.88 -6.56 -2.01
N ASN A 192 -9.90 -7.86 -1.69
CA ASN A 192 -11.00 -8.75 -2.09
C ASN A 192 -12.36 -8.29 -1.53
N PHE A 193 -12.40 -7.85 -0.27
CA PHE A 193 -13.62 -7.32 0.34
C PHE A 193 -14.13 -6.08 -0.40
N ILE A 194 -13.25 -5.17 -0.78
CA ILE A 194 -13.58 -3.95 -1.56
C ILE A 194 -14.17 -4.31 -2.91
N ILE A 195 -13.59 -5.31 -3.61
CA ILE A 195 -14.08 -5.80 -4.90
C ILE A 195 -15.50 -6.39 -4.75
N MET A 196 -15.67 -7.28 -3.76
CA MET A 196 -16.94 -8.00 -3.55
C MET A 196 -18.10 -7.08 -3.15
N ASN A 197 -17.82 -5.99 -2.47
CA ASN A 197 -18.84 -5.07 -1.95
C ASN A 197 -18.93 -3.74 -2.71
N ASN A 198 -18.20 -3.59 -3.81
CA ASN A 198 -18.12 -2.35 -4.58
C ASN A 198 -17.95 -1.12 -3.67
N PHE A 199 -17.00 -1.20 -2.73
CA PHE A 199 -16.78 -0.14 -1.77
C PHE A 199 -15.95 0.99 -2.41
N PHE A 200 -16.56 2.17 -2.54
CA PHE A 200 -15.91 3.37 -3.10
C PHE A 200 -15.45 4.34 -2.00
N GLY A 201 -14.43 5.14 -2.32
CA GLY A 201 -13.90 6.19 -1.47
C GLY A 201 -12.50 5.90 -0.93
N VAL A 202 -12.10 6.65 0.11
CA VAL A 202 -10.80 6.49 0.77
C VAL A 202 -10.94 5.54 1.96
N ILE A 203 -9.99 4.63 2.12
CA ILE A 203 -10.03 3.59 3.15
C ILE A 203 -8.65 3.44 3.77
N ASN A 204 -8.59 3.47 5.10
CA ASN A 204 -7.39 3.09 5.85
C ASN A 204 -7.25 1.57 5.94
N VAL A 205 -6.07 1.07 5.60
CA VAL A 205 -5.76 -0.36 5.65
C VAL A 205 -4.55 -0.58 6.55
N GLY A 206 -4.80 -0.87 7.81
CA GLY A 206 -3.85 -1.11 8.88
C GLY A 206 -4.36 -2.17 9.84
N SER A 207 -3.63 -2.44 10.93
CA SER A 207 -4.08 -3.30 12.02
C SER A 207 -4.89 -2.54 13.09
N GLY A 208 -4.77 -1.20 13.10
CA GLY A 208 -5.32 -0.32 14.13
C GLY A 208 -4.55 -0.37 15.45
N ARG A 209 -3.39 -1.05 15.49
CA ARG A 209 -2.50 -1.16 16.65
C ARG A 209 -1.18 -0.47 16.38
N GLY A 210 -0.68 0.22 17.40
CA GLY A 210 0.62 0.89 17.35
C GLY A 210 1.68 0.07 18.05
N TYR A 211 2.79 -0.19 17.36
CA TYR A 211 3.95 -0.87 17.90
C TYR A 211 5.15 0.08 17.91
N SER A 212 5.95 0.10 18.98
CA SER A 212 7.22 0.81 18.97
C SER A 212 8.22 0.10 18.04
N LEU A 213 9.06 0.86 17.35
CA LEU A 213 10.08 0.27 16.48
C LEU A 213 11.02 -0.65 17.26
N LYS A 214 11.38 -0.27 18.50
CA LYS A 214 12.19 -1.10 19.42
C LYS A 214 11.54 -2.46 19.68
N SER A 215 10.23 -2.48 19.99
CA SER A 215 9.49 -3.73 20.23
C SER A 215 9.50 -4.65 19.00
N ILE A 216 9.27 -4.09 17.80
CA ILE A 216 9.31 -4.86 16.54
C ILE A 216 10.68 -5.47 16.30
N ILE A 217 11.76 -4.68 16.46
CA ILE A 217 13.12 -5.15 16.21
C ILE A 217 13.52 -6.24 17.23
N ASN A 218 13.13 -6.08 18.50
CA ASN A 218 13.35 -7.12 19.51
C ASN A 218 12.61 -8.43 19.14
N GLN A 219 11.37 -8.36 18.65
CA GLN A 219 10.64 -9.56 18.18
C GLN A 219 11.35 -10.23 16.98
N ILE A 220 11.92 -9.44 16.06
CA ILE A 220 12.74 -9.98 14.97
C ILE A 220 13.97 -10.68 15.54
N GLY A 221 14.65 -10.06 16.50
CA GLY A 221 15.82 -10.62 17.16
C GLY A 221 15.52 -11.95 17.86
N VAL A 222 14.42 -12.02 18.62
CA VAL A 222 13.97 -13.27 19.26
C VAL A 222 13.74 -14.37 18.22
N LYS A 223 13.05 -14.06 17.11
CA LYS A 223 12.81 -15.03 16.03
C LYS A 223 14.10 -15.51 15.36
N LEU A 224 15.08 -14.63 15.20
CA LEU A 224 16.39 -14.95 14.62
C LEU A 224 17.36 -15.57 15.64
N LYS A 225 17.01 -15.60 16.94
CA LYS A 225 17.89 -15.96 18.06
C LYS A 225 19.16 -15.11 18.14
N ILE A 226 19.07 -13.82 17.76
CA ILE A 226 20.16 -12.86 17.76
C ILE A 226 19.68 -11.61 18.50
N LYS A 227 20.50 -11.13 19.47
CA LYS A 227 20.22 -9.88 20.21
C LYS A 227 20.53 -8.67 19.33
N PRO A 228 19.56 -7.79 19.01
CA PRO A 228 19.80 -6.63 18.17
C PRO A 228 20.70 -5.57 18.87
N LEU A 229 21.62 -4.97 18.14
CA LEU A 229 22.40 -3.83 18.57
C LEU A 229 21.63 -2.54 18.26
N LEU A 230 21.12 -1.83 19.27
CA LEU A 230 20.23 -0.69 19.10
C LEU A 230 20.81 0.62 19.65
N ILE A 231 20.71 1.68 18.85
CA ILE A 231 20.84 3.08 19.29
C ILE A 231 19.47 3.73 19.13
N VAL A 232 18.88 4.20 20.23
CA VAL A 232 17.54 4.79 20.25
C VAL A 232 17.63 6.31 20.37
N LEU A 233 17.21 7.03 19.33
CA LEU A 233 17.17 8.49 19.28
C LEU A 233 15.88 9.01 19.95
N ASP A 234 15.91 10.22 20.48
CA ASP A 234 14.79 10.80 21.26
C ASP A 234 13.63 11.35 20.39
N LYS A 235 13.67 11.22 19.09
CA LYS A 235 12.60 11.65 18.21
C LYS A 235 11.37 10.74 18.35
N LYS A 236 10.19 11.32 18.53
CA LYS A 236 8.93 10.60 18.72
C LYS A 236 7.92 10.95 17.63
N THR A 237 7.41 9.93 16.91
CA THR A 237 6.33 10.09 15.93
C THR A 237 5.35 8.92 16.04
N LYS A 238 4.06 9.17 15.71
CA LYS A 238 3.04 8.13 15.77
C LYS A 238 2.20 8.15 14.48
N ILE A 239 2.05 6.98 13.84
CA ILE A 239 1.24 6.77 12.65
C ILE A 239 0.49 5.45 12.81
N VAL A 240 -0.79 5.52 13.22
CA VAL A 240 -1.65 4.37 13.52
C VAL A 240 -3.03 4.60 12.92
N ALA A 241 -3.59 3.59 12.27
CA ALA A 241 -4.90 3.66 11.63
C ALA A 241 -6.05 3.73 12.65
N ASP A 242 -7.03 4.57 12.37
CA ASP A 242 -8.40 4.31 12.78
C ASP A 242 -9.06 3.42 11.72
N LEU A 243 -9.70 2.34 12.16
CA LEU A 243 -10.32 1.35 11.27
C LEU A 243 -11.86 1.33 11.41
N LYS A 244 -12.41 2.37 12.03
CA LYS A 244 -13.86 2.44 12.29
C LYS A 244 -14.65 2.27 10.99
N LEU A 245 -14.31 3.04 9.95
CA LEU A 245 -14.98 2.99 8.66
C LEU A 245 -14.93 1.58 8.02
N LEU A 246 -13.76 0.93 7.97
CA LEU A 246 -13.61 -0.41 7.38
C LEU A 246 -14.45 -1.46 8.12
N LYS A 247 -14.54 -1.36 9.46
CA LYS A 247 -15.35 -2.25 10.30
C LYS A 247 -16.85 -1.99 10.13
N GLU A 248 -17.29 -0.73 10.11
CA GLU A 248 -18.68 -0.35 9.88
C GLU A 248 -19.19 -0.82 8.52
N LYS A 249 -18.31 -0.90 7.53
CA LYS A 249 -18.64 -1.49 6.23
C LYS A 249 -18.67 -3.03 6.24
N GLY A 250 -18.42 -3.67 7.38
CA GLY A 250 -18.56 -5.11 7.57
C GLY A 250 -17.28 -5.94 7.43
N PHE A 251 -16.10 -5.30 7.25
CA PHE A 251 -14.86 -6.07 7.22
C PHE A 251 -14.52 -6.66 8.60
N LYS A 252 -14.38 -7.98 8.67
CA LYS A 252 -14.04 -8.72 9.90
C LYS A 252 -12.57 -9.15 9.87
N PHE A 253 -11.77 -8.61 10.82
CA PHE A 253 -10.42 -9.08 11.06
C PHE A 253 -10.44 -10.44 11.75
N LYS A 254 -9.61 -11.39 11.31
CA LYS A 254 -9.37 -12.64 12.02
C LYS A 254 -8.60 -12.34 13.31
N GLN A 255 -8.70 -13.24 14.30
CA GLN A 255 -8.05 -13.04 15.61
C GLN A 255 -6.52 -12.86 15.50
N ASN A 256 -5.87 -13.67 14.66
CA ASN A 256 -4.43 -13.61 14.41
C ASN A 256 -3.96 -12.40 13.60
N GLU A 257 -4.86 -11.72 12.88
CA GLU A 257 -4.52 -10.53 12.07
C GLU A 257 -4.41 -9.25 12.89
N LYS A 258 -4.89 -9.27 14.12
CA LYS A 258 -4.83 -8.12 15.02
C LYS A 258 -3.47 -7.95 15.67
N ASN A 259 -2.65 -8.97 15.70
CA ASN A 259 -1.33 -8.98 16.33
C ASN A 259 -0.24 -8.97 15.27
N PHE A 260 0.84 -8.24 15.60
CA PHE A 260 2.06 -8.34 14.81
C PHE A 260 2.70 -9.71 15.09
N ASN A 261 2.78 -10.52 14.04
CA ASN A 261 3.40 -11.84 14.10
C ASN A 261 4.24 -12.00 12.82
N ILE A 262 5.55 -12.16 13.01
CA ILE A 262 6.53 -12.26 11.91
C ILE A 262 6.60 -13.69 11.41
#